data_3fc42b754dc98ff87c8fe136e64fae98
#
_entry.id   3fc42b754dc98ff87c8fe136e64fae98
#
_cell.length_a   1.000
_cell.length_b   1.000
_cell.length_c   1.000
_cell.angle_alpha   90.00
_cell.angle_beta   90.00
_cell.angle_gamma   90.00
#
_symmetry.space_group_name_H-M   'P 1'
#
loop_
_entity.id
_entity.type
_entity.pdbx_description
1 polymer ?
#
loop_
_entity_poly.entity_id
_entity_poly.type
_entity_poly.pdbx_seq_one_letter_code
_entity_poly.pdbx_strand_id
1 'polypeptide(L)'
;ISYPDSVMVMKFTADKGGKQNLVLSYCPNNEAKSHLEADGNDGLVYTGVLNNNGMKFAFRIKAIHKGGTLKAENDRIIVKDADEVVFLLTADTDYKMNFAPDFKDPKAYVGNDPSQTTLAMMDNALKKGYDELYRNHEADYTALFNRVRFEINQEIGSPNLPTYKRLASYKKGVPDYQLEQLYY
;
A
#
# COMPACT_ATOMS: atom_id res chain seq x y z
N ILE A 1 5.39 1.11 -1.21
CA ILE A 1 4.61 1.08 -2.49
C ILE A 1 5.60 1.27 -3.62
N SER A 2 5.65 0.33 -4.56
CA SER A 2 6.45 0.42 -5.77
C SER A 2 5.60 1.01 -6.90
N TYR A 3 5.93 2.23 -7.32
CA TYR A 3 5.27 2.86 -8.46
C TYR A 3 5.55 2.10 -9.77
N PRO A 4 6.81 1.74 -10.09
CA PRO A 4 7.11 1.04 -11.34
C PRO A 4 6.48 -0.37 -11.45
N ASP A 5 6.13 -0.98 -10.33
CA ASP A 5 5.52 -2.31 -10.29
C ASP A 5 4.02 -2.28 -9.97
N SER A 6 3.45 -1.10 -9.68
CA SER A 6 2.04 -0.90 -9.33
C SER A 6 1.58 -1.83 -8.20
N VAL A 7 2.41 -2.01 -7.17
CA VAL A 7 2.16 -2.92 -6.04
C VAL A 7 2.54 -2.30 -4.70
N MET A 8 1.72 -2.53 -3.69
CA MET A 8 2.11 -2.33 -2.29
C MET A 8 2.64 -3.64 -1.74
N VAL A 9 3.76 -3.57 -1.02
CA VAL A 9 4.40 -4.72 -0.38
C VAL A 9 4.52 -4.48 1.11
N MET A 10 4.07 -5.46 1.90
CA MET A 10 4.23 -5.47 3.36
C MET A 10 4.97 -6.76 3.75
N LYS A 11 6.16 -6.61 4.33
CA LYS A 11 6.99 -7.73 4.78
C LYS A 11 7.07 -7.76 6.29
N PHE A 12 6.79 -8.92 6.86
CA PHE A 12 6.87 -9.19 8.29
C PHE A 12 7.91 -10.28 8.52
N THR A 13 8.86 -10.00 9.40
CA THR A 13 9.89 -10.94 9.84
C THR A 13 9.99 -10.93 11.36
N ALA A 14 10.51 -11.98 11.95
CA ALA A 14 10.84 -12.05 13.37
C ALA A 14 12.30 -12.42 13.57
N ASP A 15 12.83 -12.08 14.73
CA ASP A 15 14.18 -12.46 15.16
C ASP A 15 14.32 -13.96 15.44
N LYS A 16 13.19 -14.67 15.58
CA LYS A 16 13.11 -16.13 15.80
C LYS A 16 12.10 -16.75 14.86
N GLY A 17 12.42 -17.93 14.34
CA GLY A 17 11.54 -18.68 13.45
C GLY A 17 10.21 -19.06 14.11
N GLY A 18 9.16 -19.20 13.29
CA GLY A 18 7.83 -19.61 13.71
C GLY A 18 7.08 -18.60 14.58
N LYS A 19 7.42 -17.30 14.54
CA LYS A 19 6.85 -16.27 15.43
C LYS A 19 5.80 -15.37 14.77
N GLN A 20 5.63 -15.44 13.45
CA GLN A 20 4.62 -14.64 12.78
C GLN A 20 3.25 -15.35 12.86
N ASN A 21 2.35 -14.77 13.64
CA ASN A 21 0.95 -15.17 13.74
C ASN A 21 0.09 -13.97 13.38
N LEU A 22 -0.48 -13.98 12.17
CA LEU A 22 -1.14 -12.81 11.59
C LEU A 22 -2.51 -13.20 11.06
N VAL A 23 -3.47 -12.31 11.24
CA VAL A 23 -4.75 -12.36 10.54
C VAL A 23 -4.90 -11.06 9.77
N LEU A 24 -4.99 -11.16 8.46
CA LEU A 24 -5.31 -10.03 7.61
C LEU A 24 -6.77 -10.16 7.21
N SER A 25 -7.56 -9.15 7.53
CA SER A 25 -8.96 -9.06 7.12
C SER A 25 -9.24 -7.69 6.51
N TYR A 26 -10.26 -7.63 5.68
CA TYR A 26 -10.73 -6.39 5.10
C TYR A 26 -12.09 -6.00 5.70
N CYS A 27 -12.24 -4.72 6.00
CA CYS A 27 -13.51 -4.14 6.42
C CYS A 27 -14.14 -3.40 5.23
N PRO A 28 -15.21 -3.91 4.63
CA PRO A 28 -15.83 -3.30 3.46
C PRO A 28 -16.36 -1.89 3.75
N ASN A 29 -16.25 -1.01 2.75
CA ASN A 29 -16.91 0.29 2.79
C ASN A 29 -18.40 0.13 2.43
N ASN A 30 -19.28 0.68 3.26
CA ASN A 30 -20.73 0.64 3.05
C ASN A 30 -21.23 1.53 1.89
N GLU A 31 -20.36 2.36 1.31
CA GLU A 31 -20.68 3.25 0.18
C GLU A 31 -20.60 2.58 -1.19
N ALA A 32 -20.40 1.26 -1.23
CA ALA A 32 -20.27 0.50 -2.45
C ALA A 32 -21.11 -0.78 -2.41
N LYS A 33 -21.60 -1.20 -3.58
CA LYS A 33 -22.04 -2.58 -3.80
C LYS A 33 -20.80 -3.39 -4.10
N SER A 34 -20.42 -4.27 -3.20
CA SER A 34 -19.13 -4.93 -3.25
C SER A 34 -19.21 -6.42 -2.92
N HIS A 35 -18.20 -7.15 -3.38
CA HIS A 35 -18.01 -8.58 -3.14
C HIS A 35 -16.56 -8.85 -2.74
N LEU A 36 -16.39 -9.62 -1.68
CA LEU A 36 -15.09 -10.09 -1.17
C LEU A 36 -15.11 -11.61 -1.15
N GLU A 37 -14.08 -12.21 -1.73
CA GLU A 37 -13.92 -13.67 -1.76
C GLU A 37 -12.46 -14.08 -1.65
N ALA A 38 -12.24 -15.35 -1.29
CA ALA A 38 -10.91 -15.93 -1.31
C ALA A 38 -10.45 -16.15 -2.77
N ASP A 39 -9.19 -15.79 -3.04
CA ASP A 39 -8.50 -15.98 -4.31
C ASP A 39 -7.44 -17.08 -4.13
N GLY A 40 -7.88 -18.32 -4.29
CA GLY A 40 -7.08 -19.50 -3.94
C GLY A 40 -6.94 -19.69 -2.43
N ASN A 41 -5.84 -20.33 -2.02
CA ASN A 41 -5.54 -20.56 -0.61
C ASN A 41 -4.71 -19.48 0.05
N ASP A 42 -4.25 -18.48 -0.71
CA ASP A 42 -3.24 -17.52 -0.33
C ASP A 42 -3.64 -16.05 -0.57
N GLY A 43 -4.85 -15.81 -1.06
CA GLY A 43 -5.26 -14.47 -1.43
C GLY A 43 -6.72 -14.15 -1.19
N LEU A 44 -7.02 -12.86 -1.33
CA LEU A 44 -8.37 -12.30 -1.37
C LEU A 44 -8.52 -11.40 -2.58
N VAL A 45 -9.72 -11.37 -3.15
CA VAL A 45 -10.12 -10.39 -4.16
C VAL A 45 -11.37 -9.65 -3.69
N TYR A 46 -11.35 -8.34 -3.85
CA TYR A 46 -12.44 -7.46 -3.54
C TYR A 46 -12.79 -6.60 -4.75
N THR A 47 -14.04 -6.67 -5.17
CA THR A 47 -14.54 -5.90 -6.30
C THR A 47 -15.80 -5.15 -5.91
N GLY A 48 -16.06 -4.05 -6.56
CA GLY A 48 -17.28 -3.30 -6.29
C GLY A 48 -17.54 -2.16 -7.24
N VAL A 49 -18.68 -1.51 -6.98
CA VAL A 49 -19.15 -0.34 -7.70
C VAL A 49 -19.58 0.69 -6.68
N LEU A 50 -19.06 1.90 -6.76
CA LEU A 50 -19.45 2.99 -5.88
C LEU A 50 -20.89 3.42 -6.12
N ASN A 51 -21.65 3.64 -5.04
CA ASN A 51 -23.07 3.98 -5.12
C ASN A 51 -23.34 5.39 -5.68
N ASN A 52 -22.39 6.31 -5.53
CA ASN A 52 -22.55 7.72 -5.88
C ASN A 52 -22.33 8.01 -7.37
N ASN A 53 -21.40 7.33 -8.03
CA ASN A 53 -21.02 7.65 -9.41
C ASN A 53 -20.86 6.42 -10.33
N GLY A 54 -21.06 5.20 -9.80
CA GLY A 54 -20.97 3.97 -10.58
C GLY A 54 -19.55 3.55 -10.94
N MET A 55 -18.49 4.19 -10.38
CA MET A 55 -17.11 3.82 -10.62
C MET A 55 -16.83 2.41 -10.09
N LYS A 56 -16.31 1.56 -10.94
CA LYS A 56 -15.85 0.22 -10.56
C LYS A 56 -14.48 0.29 -9.91
N PHE A 57 -14.26 -0.60 -8.97
CA PHE A 57 -12.96 -0.78 -8.35
C PHE A 57 -12.67 -2.25 -8.10
N ALA A 58 -11.39 -2.58 -8.05
CA ALA A 58 -10.92 -3.88 -7.61
C ALA A 58 -9.63 -3.73 -6.81
N PHE A 59 -9.44 -4.59 -5.83
CA PHE A 59 -8.11 -4.88 -5.31
C PHE A 59 -7.93 -6.37 -5.10
N ARG A 60 -6.67 -6.80 -5.15
CA ARG A 60 -6.23 -8.15 -4.83
C ARG A 60 -5.15 -8.10 -3.79
N ILE A 61 -5.16 -9.08 -2.91
CA ILE A 61 -4.07 -9.29 -1.98
C ILE A 61 -3.64 -10.75 -2.03
N LYS A 62 -2.33 -10.97 -2.08
CA LYS A 62 -1.71 -12.30 -2.00
C LYS A 62 -0.70 -12.33 -0.86
N ALA A 63 -0.62 -13.46 -0.20
CA ALA A 63 0.33 -13.69 0.87
C ALA A 63 1.32 -14.79 0.48
N ILE A 64 2.60 -14.53 0.71
CA ILE A 64 3.70 -15.48 0.55
C ILE A 64 4.30 -15.69 1.93
N HIS A 65 4.62 -16.93 2.30
CA HIS A 65 5.19 -17.23 3.61
C HIS A 65 6.37 -18.18 3.53
N LYS A 66 7.23 -18.12 4.54
CA LYS A 66 8.27 -19.12 4.82
C LYS A 66 8.00 -19.72 6.18
N GLY A 67 8.03 -21.05 6.28
CA GLY A 67 7.65 -21.76 7.50
C GLY A 67 6.16 -21.64 7.83
N GLY A 68 5.70 -22.40 8.83
CA GLY A 68 4.33 -22.34 9.30
C GLY A 68 3.26 -22.73 8.30
N THR A 69 2.08 -22.16 8.45
CA THR A 69 0.91 -22.41 7.58
C THR A 69 0.23 -21.12 7.19
N LEU A 70 -0.39 -21.13 6.00
CA LEU A 70 -1.17 -20.03 5.47
C LEU A 70 -2.47 -20.56 4.89
N LYS A 71 -3.58 -19.88 5.15
CA LYS A 71 -4.89 -20.17 4.59
C LYS A 71 -5.68 -18.90 4.36
N ALA A 72 -6.21 -18.74 3.15
CA ALA A 72 -7.25 -17.77 2.87
C ALA A 72 -8.62 -18.43 2.97
N GLU A 73 -9.54 -17.80 3.67
CA GLU A 73 -10.91 -18.26 3.79
C GLU A 73 -11.86 -17.07 4.01
N ASN A 74 -12.99 -17.11 3.30
CA ASN A 74 -14.00 -16.05 3.37
C ASN A 74 -13.41 -14.67 3.15
N ASP A 75 -13.29 -13.90 4.23
CA ASP A 75 -12.91 -12.49 4.28
C ASP A 75 -11.50 -12.25 4.87
N ARG A 76 -10.71 -13.32 5.06
CA ARG A 76 -9.42 -13.19 5.77
C ARG A 76 -8.34 -14.13 5.26
N ILE A 77 -7.09 -13.73 5.49
CA ILE A 77 -5.90 -14.56 5.35
C ILE A 77 -5.36 -14.81 6.75
N ILE A 78 -5.18 -16.08 7.10
CA ILE A 78 -4.68 -16.51 8.40
C ILE A 78 -3.30 -17.12 8.19
N VAL A 79 -2.30 -16.60 8.92
CA VAL A 79 -0.93 -17.13 8.95
C VAL A 79 -0.63 -17.58 10.37
N LYS A 80 -0.02 -18.76 10.51
CA LYS A 80 0.41 -19.32 11.81
C LYS A 80 1.84 -19.83 11.74
N ASP A 81 2.60 -19.50 12.77
CA ASP A 81 3.95 -19.99 13.04
C ASP A 81 4.94 -19.81 11.87
N ALA A 82 4.75 -18.75 11.06
CA ALA A 82 5.64 -18.45 9.96
C ALA A 82 6.93 -17.75 10.42
N ASP A 83 8.01 -17.95 9.66
CA ASP A 83 9.29 -17.25 9.86
C ASP A 83 9.26 -15.87 9.19
N GLU A 84 8.63 -15.81 8.02
CA GLU A 84 8.47 -14.60 7.22
C GLU A 84 7.12 -14.61 6.52
N VAL A 85 6.50 -13.45 6.39
CA VAL A 85 5.27 -13.25 5.61
C VAL A 85 5.42 -12.00 4.75
N VAL A 86 5.08 -12.12 3.48
CA VAL A 86 5.01 -10.99 2.54
C VAL A 86 3.60 -10.91 1.98
N PHE A 87 2.93 -9.77 2.17
CA PHE A 87 1.68 -9.46 1.49
C PHE A 87 1.96 -8.56 0.30
N LEU A 88 1.41 -8.90 -0.86
CA LEU A 88 1.36 -8.10 -2.06
C LEU A 88 -0.07 -7.60 -2.25
N LEU A 89 -0.25 -6.32 -2.50
CA LEU A 89 -1.56 -5.72 -2.76
C LEU A 89 -1.51 -4.90 -4.05
N THR A 90 -2.46 -5.17 -4.95
CA THR A 90 -2.71 -4.39 -6.16
C THR A 90 -4.12 -3.82 -6.14
N ALA A 91 -4.30 -2.60 -6.60
CA ALA A 91 -5.59 -1.93 -6.63
C ALA A 91 -5.72 -1.05 -7.86
N ASP A 92 -6.93 -0.98 -8.39
CA ASP A 92 -7.26 -0.13 -9.54
C ASP A 92 -8.74 0.24 -9.56
N THR A 93 -9.07 1.23 -10.39
CA THR A 93 -10.44 1.63 -10.70
C THR A 93 -10.63 1.68 -12.21
N ASP A 94 -11.87 1.73 -12.68
CA ASP A 94 -12.15 1.97 -14.09
C ASP A 94 -12.06 3.46 -14.47
N TYR A 95 -11.55 4.32 -13.58
CA TYR A 95 -11.35 5.73 -13.90
C TYR A 95 -10.23 5.92 -14.92
N LYS A 96 -10.55 6.65 -16.00
CA LYS A 96 -9.59 7.06 -17.00
C LYS A 96 -9.60 8.58 -17.14
N MET A 97 -8.45 9.22 -16.91
CA MET A 97 -8.33 10.66 -17.14
C MET A 97 -8.64 11.00 -18.61
N ASN A 98 -9.55 11.94 -18.82
CA ASN A 98 -9.88 12.49 -20.11
C ASN A 98 -9.72 14.02 -20.06
N PHE A 99 -8.79 14.56 -20.81
CA PHE A 99 -8.49 16.01 -20.85
C PHE A 99 -9.43 16.82 -21.76
N ALA A 100 -10.23 16.13 -22.60
CA ALA A 100 -11.21 16.75 -23.48
C ALA A 100 -12.54 15.96 -23.43
N PRO A 101 -13.21 15.90 -22.26
CA PRO A 101 -14.38 15.07 -22.10
C PRO A 101 -15.58 15.66 -22.86
N ASP A 102 -16.40 14.78 -23.44
CA ASP A 102 -17.77 15.10 -23.78
C ASP A 102 -18.61 14.94 -22.49
N PHE A 103 -18.98 16.04 -21.87
CA PHE A 103 -19.79 16.04 -20.65
C PHE A 103 -21.23 15.51 -20.84
N LYS A 104 -21.64 15.24 -22.07
CA LYS A 104 -22.91 14.56 -22.40
C LYS A 104 -22.76 13.04 -22.41
N ASP A 105 -21.53 12.54 -22.54
CA ASP A 105 -21.24 11.10 -22.48
C ASP A 105 -20.96 10.69 -21.02
N PRO A 106 -21.86 9.90 -20.39
CA PRO A 106 -21.65 9.42 -19.02
C PRO A 106 -20.44 8.46 -18.89
N LYS A 107 -19.88 8.00 -20.02
CA LYS A 107 -18.71 7.12 -20.06
C LYS A 107 -17.41 7.84 -20.39
N ALA A 108 -17.43 9.18 -20.45
CA ALA A 108 -16.24 9.98 -20.82
C ALA A 108 -14.98 9.67 -19.99
N TYR A 109 -15.15 9.16 -18.77
CA TYR A 109 -14.06 8.80 -17.85
C TYR A 109 -13.95 7.29 -17.56
N VAL A 110 -14.70 6.45 -18.27
CA VAL A 110 -14.65 4.99 -18.06
C VAL A 110 -13.49 4.39 -18.84
N GLY A 111 -12.62 3.68 -18.16
CA GLY A 111 -11.45 2.98 -18.70
C GLY A 111 -11.63 1.45 -18.68
N ASN A 112 -10.52 0.77 -18.40
CA ASN A 112 -10.44 -0.69 -18.38
C ASN A 112 -11.18 -1.30 -17.19
N ASP A 113 -11.47 -2.59 -17.26
CA ASP A 113 -11.99 -3.35 -16.13
C ASP A 113 -10.91 -3.50 -15.05
N PRO A 114 -11.08 -2.94 -13.84
CA PRO A 114 -10.08 -2.99 -12.78
C PRO A 114 -9.78 -4.40 -12.29
N SER A 115 -10.71 -5.35 -12.45
CA SER A 115 -10.49 -6.76 -12.07
C SER A 115 -9.40 -7.40 -12.93
N GLN A 116 -9.37 -7.10 -14.22
CA GLN A 116 -8.32 -7.60 -15.13
C GLN A 116 -7.00 -6.90 -14.91
N THR A 117 -7.04 -5.59 -14.69
CA THR A 117 -5.83 -4.79 -14.45
C THR A 117 -5.12 -5.25 -13.17
N THR A 118 -5.87 -5.39 -12.06
CA THR A 118 -5.30 -5.83 -10.78
C THR A 118 -4.77 -7.26 -10.82
N LEU A 119 -5.38 -8.15 -11.60
CA LEU A 119 -4.88 -9.51 -11.82
C LEU A 119 -3.53 -9.46 -12.54
N ALA A 120 -3.44 -8.74 -13.65
CA ALA A 120 -2.19 -8.62 -14.41
C ALA A 120 -1.05 -7.98 -13.59
N MET A 121 -1.35 -6.95 -12.79
CA MET A 121 -0.40 -6.35 -11.85
C MET A 121 0.08 -7.37 -10.81
N MET A 122 -0.82 -8.16 -10.23
CA MET A 122 -0.48 -9.19 -9.24
C MET A 122 0.41 -10.27 -9.84
N ASP A 123 0.07 -10.78 -11.01
CA ASP A 123 0.86 -11.81 -11.71
C ASP A 123 2.28 -11.32 -12.00
N ASN A 124 2.43 -10.04 -12.40
CA ASN A 124 3.73 -9.44 -12.64
C ASN A 124 4.53 -9.28 -11.34
N ALA A 125 3.89 -8.85 -10.26
CA ALA A 125 4.54 -8.71 -8.95
C ALA A 125 5.00 -10.07 -8.39
N LEU A 126 4.17 -11.11 -8.51
CA LEU A 126 4.50 -12.47 -8.08
C LEU A 126 5.70 -13.05 -8.86
N LYS A 127 5.80 -12.79 -10.17
CA LYS A 127 6.94 -13.23 -11.01
C LYS A 127 8.26 -12.59 -10.58
N LYS A 128 8.26 -11.33 -10.18
CA LYS A 128 9.45 -10.58 -9.74
C LYS A 128 9.92 -11.01 -8.35
N GLY A 129 9.00 -11.22 -7.44
CA GLY A 129 9.29 -11.51 -6.05
C GLY A 129 9.78 -10.29 -5.25
N TYR A 130 9.90 -10.47 -3.93
CA TYR A 130 10.17 -9.37 -3.00
C TYR A 130 11.43 -8.57 -3.31
N ASP A 131 12.56 -9.25 -3.56
CA ASP A 131 13.87 -8.58 -3.69
C ASP A 131 13.96 -7.70 -4.96
N GLU A 132 13.32 -8.11 -6.05
CA GLU A 132 13.28 -7.30 -7.27
C GLU A 132 12.32 -6.11 -7.09
N LEU A 133 11.14 -6.33 -6.51
CA LEU A 133 10.18 -5.26 -6.20
C LEU A 133 10.81 -4.20 -5.28
N TYR A 134 11.57 -4.63 -4.27
CA TYR A 134 12.27 -3.73 -3.37
C TYR A 134 13.32 -2.89 -4.09
N ARG A 135 14.18 -3.52 -4.93
CA ARG A 135 15.19 -2.80 -5.72
C ARG A 135 14.57 -1.78 -6.68
N ASN A 136 13.49 -2.16 -7.37
CA ASN A 136 12.79 -1.26 -8.28
C ASN A 136 12.22 -0.05 -7.55
N HIS A 137 11.57 -0.29 -6.41
CA HIS A 137 11.06 0.76 -5.55
C HIS A 137 12.16 1.70 -5.05
N GLU A 138 13.26 1.14 -4.54
CA GLU A 138 14.38 1.93 -4.00
C GLU A 138 15.03 2.79 -5.09
N ALA A 139 15.24 2.23 -6.28
CA ALA A 139 15.82 2.97 -7.40
C ALA A 139 14.92 4.14 -7.86
N ASP A 140 13.62 3.91 -8.01
CA ASP A 140 12.65 4.94 -8.38
C ASP A 140 12.54 6.02 -7.31
N TYR A 141 12.35 5.61 -6.05
CA TYR A 141 12.20 6.53 -4.92
C TYR A 141 13.43 7.41 -4.72
N THR A 142 14.63 6.82 -4.70
CA THR A 142 15.88 7.56 -4.44
C THR A 142 16.23 8.51 -5.60
N ALA A 143 15.89 8.15 -6.84
CA ALA A 143 16.06 9.04 -7.99
C ALA A 143 15.24 10.33 -7.87
N LEU A 144 14.07 10.26 -7.24
CA LEU A 144 13.21 11.44 -6.97
C LEU A 144 13.64 12.14 -5.68
N PHE A 145 13.79 11.39 -4.60
CA PHE A 145 14.10 11.90 -3.27
C PHE A 145 15.41 12.69 -3.22
N ASN A 146 16.44 12.23 -3.92
CA ASN A 146 17.75 12.88 -3.93
C ASN A 146 17.83 14.15 -4.80
N ARG A 147 16.73 14.55 -5.48
CA ARG A 147 16.71 15.78 -6.28
C ARG A 147 16.69 17.05 -5.43
N VAL A 148 16.19 16.94 -4.21
CA VAL A 148 16.08 18.07 -3.28
C VAL A 148 16.70 17.69 -1.96
N ARG A 149 17.64 18.51 -1.48
CA ARG A 149 18.21 18.41 -0.15
C ARG A 149 18.01 19.73 0.57
N PHE A 150 17.37 19.69 1.72
CA PHE A 150 17.19 20.84 2.59
C PHE A 150 17.82 20.55 3.95
N GLU A 151 18.73 21.41 4.39
CA GLU A 151 19.39 21.28 5.68
C GLU A 151 19.41 22.65 6.37
N ILE A 152 19.00 22.66 7.63
CA ILE A 152 19.23 23.81 8.52
C ILE A 152 20.48 23.48 9.34
N ASN A 153 21.60 24.13 9.01
CA ASN A 153 22.91 23.89 9.63
C ASN A 153 23.00 24.43 11.07
N GLN A 154 22.07 24.04 11.92
CA GLN A 154 22.06 24.36 13.34
C GLN A 154 21.63 23.14 14.14
N GLU A 155 22.43 22.78 15.13
CA GLU A 155 22.19 21.61 15.97
C GLU A 155 21.15 21.82 17.08
N ILE A 156 20.36 22.87 17.02
CA ILE A 156 19.32 23.15 18.03
C ILE A 156 18.12 22.26 17.76
N GLY A 157 17.87 21.35 18.68
CA GLY A 157 16.74 20.43 18.62
C GLY A 157 16.76 19.39 19.72
N SER A 158 15.75 18.56 19.76
CA SER A 158 15.59 17.48 20.73
C SER A 158 15.37 16.14 20.01
N PRO A 159 16.40 15.57 19.34
CA PRO A 159 16.27 14.42 18.47
C PRO A 159 15.74 13.16 19.17
N ASN A 160 15.98 13.06 20.50
CA ASN A 160 15.55 11.92 21.31
C ASN A 160 14.10 12.02 21.81
N LEU A 161 13.40 13.11 21.51
CA LEU A 161 12.01 13.28 21.89
C LEU A 161 11.07 12.93 20.72
N PRO A 162 9.94 12.28 20.99
CA PRO A 162 8.91 12.08 19.98
C PRO A 162 8.41 13.40 19.39
N THR A 163 8.10 13.42 18.09
CA THR A 163 7.72 14.62 17.34
C THR A 163 6.60 15.43 18.02
N TYR A 164 5.59 14.77 18.59
CA TYR A 164 4.50 15.48 19.27
C TYR A 164 4.95 16.27 20.52
N LYS A 165 5.96 15.74 21.26
CA LYS A 165 6.55 16.46 22.40
C LYS A 165 7.41 17.62 21.93
N ARG A 166 8.17 17.42 20.86
CA ARG A 166 8.96 18.48 20.21
C ARG A 166 8.05 19.62 19.75
N LEU A 167 6.95 19.29 19.07
CA LEU A 167 5.96 20.27 18.61
C LEU A 167 5.31 21.03 19.78
N ALA A 168 5.01 20.34 20.90
CA ALA A 168 4.45 20.99 22.09
C ALA A 168 5.42 22.01 22.73
N SER A 169 6.73 21.72 22.72
CA SER A 169 7.77 22.62 23.20
C SER A 169 7.99 23.78 22.23
N TYR A 170 8.00 23.54 20.93
CA TYR A 170 8.14 24.52 19.87
C TYR A 170 7.02 25.57 19.93
N LYS A 171 5.78 25.14 20.14
CA LYS A 171 4.62 26.04 20.36
C LYS A 171 4.76 26.96 21.58
N LYS A 172 5.63 26.61 22.53
CA LYS A 172 5.96 27.43 23.72
C LYS A 172 7.18 28.32 23.51
N GLY A 173 7.69 28.42 22.27
CA GLY A 173 8.81 29.25 21.90
C GLY A 173 10.20 28.63 22.08
N VAL A 174 10.28 27.28 22.30
CA VAL A 174 11.55 26.56 22.34
C VAL A 174 11.99 26.27 20.90
N PRO A 175 13.12 26.84 20.40
CA PRO A 175 13.58 26.57 19.04
C PRO A 175 13.90 25.09 18.82
N ASP A 176 13.52 24.54 17.66
CA ASP A 176 13.85 23.19 17.24
C ASP A 176 14.00 23.13 15.70
N TYR A 177 15.21 23.48 15.23
CA TYR A 177 15.50 23.55 13.78
C TYR A 177 15.43 22.18 13.10
N GLN A 178 15.68 21.07 13.83
CA GLN A 178 15.49 19.74 13.28
C GLN A 178 14.00 19.42 13.09
N LEU A 179 13.11 19.96 13.92
CA LEU A 179 11.66 19.86 13.71
C LEU A 179 11.22 20.71 12.51
N GLU A 180 11.79 21.90 12.34
CA GLU A 180 11.55 22.77 11.19
C GLU A 180 12.00 22.08 9.89
N GLN A 181 13.19 21.47 9.90
CA GLN A 181 13.69 20.70 8.76
C GLN A 181 12.80 19.51 8.40
N LEU A 182 12.21 18.85 9.39
CA LEU A 182 11.28 17.73 9.17
C LEU A 182 9.96 18.18 8.53
N TYR A 183 9.59 19.45 8.65
CA TYR A 183 8.36 20.00 8.09
C TYR A 183 8.42 20.16 6.56
N TYR A 184 9.60 20.31 5.98
CA TYR A 184 9.86 20.43 4.54
C TYR A 184 10.08 19.07 3.88
#